data_5e90c12a4fc6bf5985405e4c6e95e941
#
_entry.id   5e90c12a4fc6bf5985405e4c6e95e941
#
_cell.length_a   1.000
_cell.length_b   1.000
_cell.length_c   1.000
_cell.angle_alpha   90.00
_cell.angle_beta   90.00
_cell.angle_gamma   90.00
#
_symmetry.space_group_name_H-M   'P 1'
#
loop_
_entity.id
_entity.type
_entity.pdbx_description
1 polymer ?
#
loop_
_entity_poly.entity_id
_entity_poly.type
_entity_poly.pdbx_seq_one_letter_code
_entity_poly.pdbx_strand_id
1 'polypeptide(L)'
;GYLKAPKAEHKTLQQYLDAFTPKANRESSMNYWGNTPKFFVSLMKAWWGDAATKENEFAYDYLPKYETPKAYNAILDDMYNGKMEGLFVLGANILTSSPNANKSAIGMSKLKWMVNLDLFPIDTAYFWKTSKDLDPAKIQTECFLLPGLGFAEKDGTFVNSGRTIKWRYKGPDAQGECRDEKWVFSQLYLRLKALYQKEGGPFPDPILKLTWNYKNPGSPSADEILQEMNGFAVENLVDDKGNVVVKKGDRLSTFGQLKDDGTTSCGMWIYGGVYPPSGNRSAAVGTEDPSGLGVFPNYAFSWPANRRILYNRASADASGKPWSEKKKYLWWNEGTKSWVGHDVPDIGPTLPPATGPFIMNAEGVGRLFAPALVEGPFPEYYEPYESPIANVLHPANPTNPVVKVYKSDHDVLGTPDKFPYVALTYRVTEHYHFYTKFLKGPARAFPHMFIEMPVELAKEKGIANGDRVRVSSARGSLEAMAMVTRRMKPLTCDGKTVYQVGIPIHWGFQGLAKGGLVNLLTPFVWDPNALTPEFKGFLVNVEKATGGAA
;
A
#
# COMPACT_ATOMS: atom_id res chain seq x y z
N GLY A 1 2.50 -1.98 9.63
CA GLY A 1 2.97 -1.07 10.47
C GLY A 1 3.46 0.21 9.83
N TYR A 2 3.54 1.24 10.49
CA TYR A 2 4.07 2.51 10.04
C TYR A 2 5.39 2.86 10.73
N LEU A 3 6.02 1.86 11.39
CA LEU A 3 7.39 2.02 11.86
C LEU A 3 8.34 1.98 10.68
N LYS A 4 9.27 2.90 10.66
CA LYS A 4 10.29 2.98 9.61
C LYS A 4 11.29 1.84 9.79
N ALA A 5 11.75 1.26 8.68
CA ALA A 5 12.82 0.27 8.75
C ALA A 5 14.14 0.93 9.20
N PRO A 6 14.98 0.23 9.99
CA PRO A 6 16.31 0.71 10.33
C PRO A 6 17.15 0.94 9.09
N LYS A 7 17.94 2.01 9.10
CA LYS A 7 18.95 2.25 8.06
C LYS A 7 20.31 1.70 8.49
N ALA A 8 21.19 1.47 7.54
CA ALA A 8 22.55 1.01 7.79
C ALA A 8 23.37 1.93 8.72
N GLU A 9 23.03 3.21 8.74
CA GLU A 9 23.63 4.21 9.64
C GLU A 9 23.19 4.08 11.10
N HIS A 10 22.01 3.50 11.37
CA HIS A 10 21.49 3.30 12.72
C HIS A 10 22.09 2.01 13.33
N LYS A 11 23.27 2.12 13.92
CA LYS A 11 23.99 0.96 14.49
C LYS A 11 23.38 0.46 15.79
N THR A 12 22.72 1.33 16.56
CA THR A 12 22.10 1.00 17.85
C THR A 12 20.60 1.33 17.83
N LEU A 13 19.85 0.71 18.73
CA LEU A 13 18.46 1.04 18.95
C LEU A 13 18.28 2.53 19.28
N GLN A 14 19.17 3.08 20.11
CA GLN A 14 19.08 4.50 20.49
C GLN A 14 19.23 5.41 19.27
N GLN A 15 20.17 5.14 18.36
CA GLN A 15 20.32 5.92 17.11
C GLN A 15 19.07 5.84 16.22
N TYR A 16 18.45 4.66 16.16
CA TYR A 16 17.17 4.50 15.44
C TYR A 16 16.05 5.33 16.08
N LEU A 17 15.90 5.23 17.40
CA LEU A 17 14.87 5.96 18.12
C LEU A 17 15.07 7.48 18.01
N ASP A 18 16.32 7.95 18.13
CA ASP A 18 16.66 9.36 17.97
C ASP A 18 16.33 9.91 16.58
N ALA A 19 16.46 9.09 15.54
CA ALA A 19 16.15 9.48 14.17
C ALA A 19 14.65 9.52 13.89
N PHE A 20 13.85 8.68 14.55
CA PHE A 20 12.44 8.50 14.18
C PHE A 20 11.43 8.87 15.26
N THR A 21 11.89 9.26 16.47
CA THR A 21 11.03 9.81 17.51
C THR A 21 11.10 11.34 17.46
N PRO A 22 9.98 12.06 17.31
CA PRO A 22 9.97 13.50 17.33
C PRO A 22 10.52 14.06 18.65
N LYS A 23 11.53 14.92 18.58
CA LYS A 23 12.20 15.50 19.76
C LYS A 23 11.42 16.65 20.41
N ALA A 24 10.63 17.35 19.62
CA ALA A 24 9.91 18.53 20.11
C ALA A 24 8.54 18.11 20.61
N ASN A 25 8.29 18.26 21.89
CA ASN A 25 6.95 18.39 22.44
C ASN A 25 6.43 19.76 22.03
N ARG A 26 5.85 19.86 20.82
CA ARG A 26 5.18 21.09 20.42
C ARG A 26 3.92 21.19 21.24
N GLU A 27 3.69 22.31 21.90
CA GLU A 27 2.44 22.57 22.64
C GLU A 27 1.20 22.28 21.80
N SER A 28 1.30 22.47 20.50
CA SER A 28 0.27 22.23 19.51
C SER A 28 0.25 20.82 18.90
N SER A 29 0.90 19.83 19.50
CA SER A 29 0.95 18.46 18.98
C SER A 29 0.62 17.43 20.04
N MET A 30 -0.19 16.42 19.72
CA MET A 30 -0.38 15.23 20.55
C MET A 30 0.92 14.43 20.72
N ASN A 31 1.95 14.77 19.97
CA ASN A 31 3.22 14.02 19.94
C ASN A 31 3.01 12.50 19.80
N TYR A 32 2.07 12.13 18.92
CA TYR A 32 1.65 10.74 18.76
C TYR A 32 2.82 9.80 18.48
N TRP A 33 3.74 10.22 17.60
CA TRP A 33 4.96 9.49 17.26
C TRP A 33 6.04 9.57 18.35
N GLY A 34 5.85 10.36 19.38
CA GLY A 34 6.67 10.31 20.60
C GLY A 34 6.61 8.96 21.31
N ASN A 35 5.57 8.13 21.00
CA ASN A 35 5.45 6.76 21.47
C ASN A 35 6.20 5.73 20.60
N THR A 36 6.98 6.15 19.61
CA THR A 36 7.76 5.23 18.75
C THR A 36 8.58 4.22 19.56
N PRO A 37 9.26 4.56 20.67
CA PRO A 37 9.96 3.58 21.49
C PRO A 37 9.06 2.45 22.00
N LYS A 38 7.86 2.78 22.49
CA LYS A 38 6.88 1.80 23.00
C LYS A 38 6.40 0.87 21.91
N PHE A 39 6.13 1.41 20.72
CA PHE A 39 5.69 0.62 19.57
C PHE A 39 6.80 -0.32 19.08
N PHE A 40 8.02 0.19 19.02
CA PHE A 40 9.15 -0.55 18.52
C PHE A 40 9.56 -1.68 19.47
N VAL A 41 9.76 -1.38 20.76
CA VAL A 41 10.16 -2.39 21.76
C VAL A 41 9.10 -3.49 21.89
N SER A 42 7.82 -3.12 21.89
CA SER A 42 6.73 -4.11 21.93
C SER A 42 6.71 -5.01 20.69
N LEU A 43 7.08 -4.49 19.50
CA LEU A 43 7.25 -5.30 18.29
C LEU A 43 8.42 -6.28 18.43
N MET A 44 9.56 -5.85 18.96
CA MET A 44 10.71 -6.72 19.19
C MET A 44 10.37 -7.85 20.18
N LYS A 45 9.61 -7.53 21.22
CA LYS A 45 9.10 -8.51 22.18
C LYS A 45 8.11 -9.50 21.54
N ALA A 46 7.28 -9.05 20.59
CA ALA A 46 6.41 -9.96 19.86
C ALA A 46 7.20 -10.93 18.97
N TRP A 47 8.28 -10.46 18.33
CA TRP A 47 9.08 -11.28 17.42
C TRP A 47 10.08 -12.20 18.14
N TRP A 48 10.75 -11.74 19.18
CA TRP A 48 11.84 -12.49 19.82
C TRP A 48 11.62 -12.78 21.31
N GLY A 49 10.47 -12.47 21.87
CA GLY A 49 10.06 -12.88 23.21
C GLY A 49 11.15 -12.64 24.25
N ASP A 50 11.55 -13.72 24.94
CA ASP A 50 12.57 -13.67 26.00
C ASP A 50 13.98 -13.39 25.45
N ALA A 51 14.23 -13.62 24.17
CA ALA A 51 15.51 -13.27 23.55
C ALA A 51 15.69 -11.76 23.32
N ALA A 52 14.60 -10.97 23.33
CA ALA A 52 14.65 -9.51 23.26
C ALA A 52 14.74 -8.92 24.67
N THR A 53 15.95 -8.55 25.12
CA THR A 53 16.23 -7.99 26.45
C THR A 53 16.81 -6.58 26.35
N LYS A 54 16.85 -5.85 27.48
CA LYS A 54 17.48 -4.53 27.51
C LYS A 54 18.98 -4.58 27.19
N GLU A 55 19.66 -5.63 27.64
CA GLU A 55 21.10 -5.82 27.45
C GLU A 55 21.51 -5.98 25.99
N ASN A 56 20.62 -6.53 25.16
CA ASN A 56 20.83 -6.68 23.72
C ASN A 56 20.00 -5.69 22.89
N GLU A 57 19.62 -4.55 23.47
CA GLU A 57 18.80 -3.53 22.80
C GLU A 57 17.51 -4.11 22.19
N PHE A 58 16.87 -5.02 22.91
CA PHE A 58 15.66 -5.75 22.48
C PHE A 58 15.84 -6.48 21.14
N ALA A 59 17.00 -7.11 20.94
CA ALA A 59 17.35 -7.82 19.71
C ALA A 59 17.39 -6.90 18.46
N TYR A 60 17.69 -5.62 18.63
CA TYR A 60 17.76 -4.65 17.52
C TYR A 60 18.70 -5.10 16.40
N ASP A 61 19.81 -5.78 16.74
CA ASP A 61 20.76 -6.30 15.75
C ASP A 61 20.23 -7.46 14.90
N TYR A 62 19.12 -8.07 15.29
CA TYR A 62 18.48 -9.12 14.48
C TYR A 62 17.74 -8.55 13.27
N LEU A 63 17.47 -7.23 13.24
CA LEU A 63 16.78 -6.59 12.14
C LEU A 63 17.70 -6.33 10.95
N PRO A 64 17.21 -6.54 9.72
CA PRO A 64 17.91 -6.08 8.54
C PRO A 64 17.98 -4.54 8.53
N LYS A 65 19.14 -4.02 8.14
CA LYS A 65 19.39 -2.58 8.04
C LYS A 65 19.60 -2.23 6.55
N TYR A 66 18.90 -1.23 6.06
CA TYR A 66 18.90 -0.87 4.65
C TYR A 66 19.72 0.38 4.37
N GLU A 67 20.51 0.36 3.30
CA GLU A 67 21.25 1.55 2.83
C GLU A 67 20.34 2.59 2.20
N THR A 68 19.33 2.13 1.47
CA THR A 68 18.40 3.00 0.73
C THR A 68 16.94 2.67 1.06
N PRO A 69 16.02 3.64 0.93
CA PRO A 69 14.59 3.38 1.05
C PRO A 69 14.15 2.30 0.05
N LYS A 70 13.38 1.33 0.53
CA LYS A 70 12.82 0.24 -0.29
C LYS A 70 11.37 0.52 -0.69
N ALA A 71 11.14 1.67 -1.35
CA ALA A 71 9.86 1.95 -1.99
C ALA A 71 9.67 1.02 -3.20
N TYR A 72 8.43 0.80 -3.61
CA TYR A 72 8.10 -0.13 -4.69
C TYR A 72 8.87 0.12 -5.98
N ASN A 73 8.97 1.38 -6.40
CA ASN A 73 9.75 1.78 -7.57
C ASN A 73 11.26 1.48 -7.42
N ALA A 74 11.79 1.70 -6.21
CA ALA A 74 13.19 1.40 -5.94
C ALA A 74 13.46 -0.12 -6.00
N ILE A 75 12.50 -0.94 -5.56
CA ILE A 75 12.58 -2.40 -5.71
C ILE A 75 12.65 -2.81 -7.19
N LEU A 76 11.78 -2.24 -8.03
CA LEU A 76 11.79 -2.53 -9.47
C LEU A 76 13.09 -2.07 -10.15
N ASP A 77 13.61 -0.91 -9.74
CA ASP A 77 14.89 -0.39 -10.26
C ASP A 77 16.09 -1.20 -9.75
N ASP A 78 16.12 -1.56 -8.48
CA ASP A 78 17.14 -2.45 -7.90
C ASP A 78 17.14 -3.84 -8.57
N MET A 79 15.97 -4.37 -8.89
CA MET A 79 15.81 -5.62 -9.63
C MET A 79 16.37 -5.49 -11.05
N TYR A 80 16.04 -4.40 -11.76
CA TYR A 80 16.56 -4.11 -13.10
C TYR A 80 18.09 -3.96 -13.08
N ASN A 81 18.65 -3.36 -12.04
CA ASN A 81 20.10 -3.16 -11.88
C ASN A 81 20.83 -4.41 -11.32
N GLY A 82 20.14 -5.54 -11.15
CA GLY A 82 20.74 -6.80 -10.67
C GLY A 82 21.17 -6.77 -9.19
N LYS A 83 20.61 -5.88 -8.40
CA LYS A 83 20.90 -5.77 -6.95
C LYS A 83 20.04 -6.69 -6.08
N MET A 84 19.11 -7.42 -6.69
CA MET A 84 18.23 -8.35 -6.01
C MET A 84 18.48 -9.77 -6.49
N GLU A 85 18.48 -10.71 -5.57
CA GLU A 85 18.67 -12.13 -5.87
C GLU A 85 17.36 -12.89 -6.00
N GLY A 86 16.32 -12.49 -5.27
CA GLY A 86 15.06 -13.18 -5.27
C GLY A 86 13.86 -12.27 -4.99
N LEU A 87 12.68 -12.75 -5.38
CA LEU A 87 11.43 -12.00 -5.22
C LEU A 87 10.27 -12.94 -4.89
N PHE A 88 9.51 -12.60 -3.84
CA PHE A 88 8.17 -13.14 -3.61
C PHE A 88 7.11 -12.21 -4.19
N VAL A 89 6.23 -12.73 -5.02
CA VAL A 89 5.08 -12.04 -5.60
C VAL A 89 3.81 -12.68 -5.07
N LEU A 90 3.06 -11.95 -4.26
CA LEU A 90 1.88 -12.44 -3.55
C LEU A 90 0.64 -11.69 -4.03
N GLY A 91 -0.19 -12.34 -4.84
CA GLY A 91 -1.44 -11.77 -5.35
C GLY A 91 -1.25 -10.46 -6.13
N ALA A 92 -0.18 -10.34 -6.91
CA ALA A 92 0.17 -9.11 -7.63
C ALA A 92 0.67 -9.40 -9.04
N ASN A 93 0.06 -8.78 -10.04
CA ASN A 93 0.51 -8.87 -11.43
C ASN A 93 1.33 -7.63 -11.80
N ILE A 94 2.65 -7.69 -11.55
CA ILE A 94 3.59 -6.56 -11.72
C ILE A 94 3.56 -6.04 -13.15
N LEU A 95 3.56 -6.90 -14.16
CA LEU A 95 3.61 -6.49 -15.57
C LEU A 95 2.37 -5.70 -16.01
N THR A 96 1.20 -6.02 -15.45
CA THR A 96 -0.04 -5.31 -15.78
C THR A 96 -0.30 -4.08 -14.91
N SER A 97 0.39 -3.96 -13.76
CA SER A 97 0.13 -2.92 -12.76
C SER A 97 1.26 -1.89 -12.57
N SER A 98 2.47 -2.20 -13.01
CA SER A 98 3.63 -1.30 -12.85
C SER A 98 4.01 -0.63 -14.17
N PRO A 99 4.51 0.61 -14.13
CA PRO A 99 4.94 1.30 -15.34
C PRO A 99 6.17 0.60 -15.95
N ASN A 100 6.34 0.78 -17.24
CA ASN A 100 7.44 0.22 -18.03
C ASN A 100 7.61 -1.29 -17.82
N ALA A 101 6.66 -2.07 -18.38
CA ALA A 101 6.64 -3.52 -18.25
C ALA A 101 7.92 -4.19 -18.81
N ASN A 102 8.56 -3.62 -19.83
CA ASN A 102 9.84 -4.11 -20.35
C ASN A 102 10.94 -4.05 -19.29
N LYS A 103 11.10 -2.89 -18.63
CA LYS A 103 12.09 -2.74 -17.56
C LYS A 103 11.85 -3.73 -16.44
N SER A 104 10.59 -3.91 -16.04
CA SER A 104 10.22 -4.87 -15.00
C SER A 104 10.53 -6.31 -15.39
N ALA A 105 10.20 -6.70 -16.63
CA ALA A 105 10.47 -8.06 -17.12
C ALA A 105 11.98 -8.35 -17.24
N ILE A 106 12.78 -7.38 -17.72
CA ILE A 106 14.23 -7.47 -17.75
C ILE A 106 14.81 -7.59 -16.34
N GLY A 107 14.27 -6.82 -15.38
CA GLY A 107 14.65 -6.96 -13.98
C GLY A 107 14.39 -8.37 -13.45
N MET A 108 13.22 -8.95 -13.75
CA MET A 108 12.88 -10.32 -13.36
C MET A 108 13.83 -11.36 -13.95
N SER A 109 14.33 -11.16 -15.17
CA SER A 109 15.29 -12.06 -15.82
C SER A 109 16.68 -12.08 -15.17
N LYS A 110 16.96 -11.11 -14.28
CA LYS A 110 18.24 -11.01 -13.55
C LYS A 110 18.17 -11.60 -12.13
N LEU A 111 17.01 -12.03 -11.69
CA LEU A 111 16.84 -12.70 -10.41
C LEU A 111 17.41 -14.13 -10.48
N LYS A 112 17.87 -14.66 -9.34
CA LYS A 112 18.19 -16.08 -9.20
C LYS A 112 16.91 -16.91 -9.09
N TRP A 113 15.92 -16.40 -8.35
CA TRP A 113 14.64 -17.08 -8.15
C TRP A 113 13.48 -16.09 -8.00
N MET A 114 12.26 -16.53 -8.36
CA MET A 114 11.02 -15.81 -8.16
C MET A 114 9.91 -16.78 -7.75
N VAL A 115 9.22 -16.46 -6.66
CA VAL A 115 8.08 -17.25 -6.18
C VAL A 115 6.80 -16.45 -6.40
N ASN A 116 5.90 -16.98 -7.21
CA ASN A 116 4.56 -16.42 -7.43
C ASN A 116 3.54 -17.25 -6.66
N LEU A 117 2.87 -16.66 -5.68
CA LEU A 117 1.72 -17.24 -4.99
C LEU A 117 0.48 -16.45 -5.41
N ASP A 118 -0.32 -17.02 -6.30
CA ASP A 118 -1.49 -16.36 -6.86
C ASP A 118 -2.60 -17.37 -7.18
N LEU A 119 -3.80 -16.85 -7.45
CA LEU A 119 -4.98 -17.65 -7.81
C LEU A 119 -4.89 -18.25 -9.21
N PHE A 120 -4.14 -17.61 -10.08
CA PHE A 120 -4.02 -17.95 -11.49
C PHE A 120 -2.57 -17.81 -11.96
N PRO A 121 -2.21 -18.49 -13.05
CA PRO A 121 -0.91 -18.28 -13.71
C PRO A 121 -0.91 -16.92 -14.44
N ILE A 122 -0.57 -15.88 -13.70
CA ILE A 122 -0.60 -14.47 -14.12
C ILE A 122 0.58 -14.12 -15.05
N ASP A 123 0.49 -12.96 -15.72
CA ASP A 123 1.52 -12.51 -16.67
C ASP A 123 2.91 -12.40 -16.04
N THR A 124 2.99 -11.93 -14.79
CA THR A 124 4.26 -11.85 -14.04
C THR A 124 4.98 -13.19 -13.93
N ALA A 125 4.24 -14.28 -13.76
CA ALA A 125 4.81 -15.62 -13.69
C ALA A 125 5.39 -16.11 -15.03
N TYR A 126 5.07 -15.42 -16.11
CA TYR A 126 5.54 -15.71 -17.47
C TYR A 126 6.23 -14.50 -18.11
N PHE A 127 6.95 -13.72 -17.32
CA PHE A 127 7.54 -12.43 -17.68
C PHE A 127 8.37 -12.48 -18.98
N TRP A 128 8.99 -13.59 -19.30
CA TRP A 128 9.80 -13.77 -20.53
C TRP A 128 8.99 -13.63 -21.82
N LYS A 129 7.65 -13.65 -21.75
CA LYS A 129 6.78 -13.42 -22.91
C LYS A 129 6.50 -11.93 -23.16
N THR A 130 7.00 -11.04 -22.31
CA THR A 130 6.70 -9.61 -22.36
C THR A 130 7.40 -8.93 -23.52
N SER A 131 8.64 -9.27 -23.80
CA SER A 131 9.49 -8.62 -24.78
C SER A 131 10.20 -9.64 -25.67
N LYS A 132 10.41 -9.27 -26.93
CA LYS A 132 11.26 -10.04 -27.86
C LYS A 132 12.74 -10.01 -27.48
N ASP A 133 13.15 -9.05 -26.65
CA ASP A 133 14.52 -8.92 -26.15
C ASP A 133 14.84 -9.94 -25.06
N LEU A 134 13.83 -10.66 -24.56
CA LEU A 134 13.97 -11.72 -23.58
C LEU A 134 13.99 -13.08 -24.29
N ASP A 135 15.15 -13.69 -24.35
CA ASP A 135 15.31 -15.06 -24.83
C ASP A 135 15.15 -16.06 -23.68
N PRO A 136 14.06 -16.84 -23.63
CA PRO A 136 13.82 -17.79 -22.54
C PRO A 136 14.94 -18.78 -22.33
N ALA A 137 15.68 -19.13 -23.39
CA ALA A 137 16.80 -20.08 -23.31
C ALA A 137 18.02 -19.52 -22.55
N LYS A 138 18.09 -18.20 -22.38
CA LYS A 138 19.19 -17.51 -21.69
C LYS A 138 18.83 -17.08 -20.27
N ILE A 139 17.56 -17.13 -19.91
CA ILE A 139 17.09 -16.72 -18.58
C ILE A 139 17.40 -17.82 -17.58
N GLN A 140 18.09 -17.46 -16.50
CA GLN A 140 18.47 -18.38 -15.43
C GLN A 140 17.57 -18.25 -14.17
N THR A 141 16.59 -17.36 -14.18
CA THR A 141 15.66 -17.18 -13.07
C THR A 141 14.81 -18.43 -12.87
N GLU A 142 14.93 -19.07 -11.72
CA GLU A 142 14.07 -20.18 -11.33
C GLU A 142 12.71 -19.66 -10.84
N CYS A 143 11.63 -20.05 -11.52
CA CYS A 143 10.28 -19.56 -11.24
C CYS A 143 9.42 -20.64 -10.58
N PHE A 144 8.95 -20.36 -9.35
CA PHE A 144 8.02 -21.21 -8.62
C PHE A 144 6.61 -20.63 -8.71
N LEU A 145 5.66 -21.41 -9.20
CA LEU A 145 4.24 -21.09 -9.21
C LEU A 145 3.56 -21.89 -8.11
N LEU A 146 3.06 -21.21 -7.11
CA LEU A 146 2.33 -21.81 -6.00
C LEU A 146 0.85 -21.41 -6.08
N PRO A 147 -0.09 -22.38 -6.03
CA PRO A 147 -1.50 -22.09 -6.06
C PRO A 147 -1.95 -21.45 -4.73
N GLY A 148 -2.43 -20.21 -4.80
CA GLY A 148 -2.89 -19.43 -3.66
C GLY A 148 -4.38 -19.53 -3.42
N LEU A 149 -4.83 -19.17 -2.20
CA LEU A 149 -6.24 -19.06 -1.84
C LEU A 149 -6.78 -17.67 -2.15
N GLY A 150 -8.02 -17.62 -2.64
CA GLY A 150 -8.80 -16.42 -2.73
C GLY A 150 -9.22 -15.88 -1.35
N PHE A 151 -9.61 -14.60 -1.33
CA PHE A 151 -10.01 -13.96 -0.08
C PHE A 151 -11.25 -14.62 0.58
N ALA A 152 -12.14 -15.24 -0.20
CA ALA A 152 -13.32 -15.94 0.31
C ALA A 152 -13.01 -17.33 0.90
N GLU A 153 -11.82 -17.87 0.62
CA GLU A 153 -11.42 -19.22 1.02
C GLU A 153 -10.58 -19.24 2.32
N LYS A 154 -10.38 -18.09 2.96
CA LYS A 154 -9.55 -17.95 4.17
C LYS A 154 -10.10 -16.93 5.14
N ASP A 155 -9.91 -17.18 6.45
CA ASP A 155 -10.15 -16.19 7.50
C ASP A 155 -9.10 -15.07 7.47
N GLY A 156 -9.46 -13.93 8.01
CA GLY A 156 -8.53 -12.81 8.18
C GLY A 156 -9.24 -11.48 8.35
N THR A 157 -8.46 -10.43 8.40
CA THR A 157 -8.97 -9.06 8.42
C THR A 157 -8.69 -8.35 7.10
N PHE A 158 -9.49 -7.34 6.80
CA PHE A 158 -9.18 -6.34 5.78
C PHE A 158 -9.43 -4.94 6.35
N VAL A 159 -8.67 -3.98 5.83
CA VAL A 159 -8.76 -2.57 6.20
C VAL A 159 -9.00 -1.74 4.95
N ASN A 160 -9.89 -0.78 5.01
CA ASN A 160 -10.15 0.17 3.93
C ASN A 160 -9.60 1.57 4.23
N SER A 161 -9.77 2.51 3.31
CA SER A 161 -9.33 3.91 3.48
C SER A 161 -10.03 4.62 4.64
N GLY A 162 -11.22 4.17 5.05
CA GLY A 162 -11.91 4.66 6.26
C GLY A 162 -11.37 4.08 7.55
N ARG A 163 -10.27 3.31 7.50
CA ARG A 163 -9.59 2.67 8.63
C ARG A 163 -10.43 1.62 9.37
N THR A 164 -11.58 1.24 8.85
CA THR A 164 -12.39 0.16 9.43
C THR A 164 -11.70 -1.17 9.24
N ILE A 165 -11.50 -1.92 10.32
CA ILE A 165 -10.99 -3.29 10.30
C ILE A 165 -12.19 -4.22 10.41
N LYS A 166 -12.34 -5.10 9.42
CA LYS A 166 -13.41 -6.10 9.40
C LYS A 166 -12.85 -7.50 9.31
N TRP A 167 -13.40 -8.38 10.11
CA TRP A 167 -13.13 -9.81 10.04
C TRP A 167 -13.88 -10.42 8.85
N ARG A 168 -13.21 -11.28 8.17
CA ARG A 168 -13.76 -12.07 7.09
C ARG A 168 -13.68 -13.55 7.48
N TYR A 169 -14.80 -14.20 7.44
CA TYR A 169 -14.88 -15.65 7.66
C TYR A 169 -14.61 -16.40 6.36
N LYS A 170 -13.92 -17.52 6.47
CA LYS A 170 -13.78 -18.49 5.40
C LYS A 170 -15.18 -18.95 4.96
N GLY A 171 -15.42 -18.93 3.66
CA GLY A 171 -16.60 -19.52 3.03
C GLY A 171 -16.27 -20.92 2.48
N PRO A 172 -15.99 -21.05 1.16
CA PRO A 172 -15.71 -22.34 0.55
C PRO A 172 -14.37 -22.92 1.00
N ASP A 173 -14.22 -24.23 0.83
CA ASP A 173 -12.96 -24.92 1.04
C ASP A 173 -11.98 -24.66 -0.09
N ALA A 174 -10.69 -24.78 0.24
CA ALA A 174 -9.59 -24.68 -0.71
C ALA A 174 -9.76 -25.69 -1.86
N GLN A 175 -9.51 -25.26 -3.08
CA GLN A 175 -9.53 -26.13 -4.24
C GLN A 175 -8.16 -26.82 -4.42
N GLY A 176 -8.16 -28.14 -4.58
CA GLY A 176 -6.93 -28.89 -4.85
C GLY A 176 -5.79 -28.62 -3.86
N GLU A 177 -4.64 -28.27 -4.37
CA GLU A 177 -3.43 -28.01 -3.57
C GLU A 177 -3.26 -26.54 -3.16
N CYS A 178 -4.28 -25.68 -3.37
CA CYS A 178 -4.20 -24.28 -2.97
C CYS A 178 -3.96 -24.12 -1.47
N ARG A 179 -3.07 -23.19 -1.12
CA ARG A 179 -2.73 -22.86 0.27
C ARG A 179 -2.71 -21.35 0.46
N ASP A 180 -2.94 -20.92 1.69
CA ASP A 180 -2.82 -19.50 2.03
C ASP A 180 -1.38 -19.10 2.34
N GLU A 181 -1.14 -17.82 2.33
CA GLU A 181 0.17 -17.23 2.59
C GLU A 181 0.69 -17.62 3.99
N LYS A 182 -0.20 -17.71 4.98
CA LYS A 182 0.17 -18.11 6.36
C LYS A 182 0.79 -19.51 6.37
N TRP A 183 0.16 -20.45 5.69
CA TRP A 183 0.67 -21.81 5.57
C TRP A 183 2.03 -21.83 4.85
N VAL A 184 2.14 -21.16 3.70
CA VAL A 184 3.38 -21.14 2.89
C VAL A 184 4.54 -20.58 3.71
N PHE A 185 4.37 -19.42 4.35
CA PHE A 185 5.44 -18.81 5.15
C PHE A 185 5.72 -19.58 6.44
N SER A 186 4.73 -20.19 7.06
CA SER A 186 4.96 -21.07 8.22
C SER A 186 5.81 -22.28 7.87
N GLN A 187 5.49 -22.94 6.75
CA GLN A 187 6.24 -24.09 6.25
C GLN A 187 7.68 -23.68 5.88
N LEU A 188 7.84 -22.53 5.22
CA LEU A 188 9.16 -21.99 4.88
C LEU A 188 9.97 -21.72 6.16
N TYR A 189 9.38 -21.01 7.13
CA TYR A 189 10.03 -20.72 8.40
C TYR A 189 10.49 -21.98 9.13
N LEU A 190 9.61 -22.96 9.29
CA LEU A 190 9.93 -24.20 10.00
C LEU A 190 11.09 -24.98 9.33
N ARG A 191 11.10 -25.00 7.98
CA ARG A 191 12.20 -25.63 7.23
C ARG A 191 13.51 -24.86 7.36
N LEU A 192 13.48 -23.53 7.26
CA LEU A 192 14.66 -22.69 7.49
C LEU A 192 15.19 -22.86 8.89
N LYS A 193 14.33 -22.87 9.91
CA LYS A 193 14.72 -23.08 11.29
C LYS A 193 15.42 -24.44 11.47
N ALA A 194 14.85 -25.50 10.88
CA ALA A 194 15.46 -26.84 10.94
C ALA A 194 16.83 -26.90 10.24
N LEU A 195 16.97 -26.22 9.09
CA LEU A 195 18.26 -26.12 8.39
C LEU A 195 19.30 -25.37 9.23
N TYR A 196 18.95 -24.22 9.80
CA TYR A 196 19.85 -23.48 10.69
C TYR A 196 20.24 -24.27 11.95
N GLN A 197 19.31 -25.06 12.51
CA GLN A 197 19.60 -25.93 13.64
C GLN A 197 20.59 -27.04 13.28
N LYS A 198 20.46 -27.60 12.07
CA LYS A 198 21.30 -28.71 11.61
C LYS A 198 22.65 -28.27 11.09
N GLU A 199 22.69 -27.22 10.31
CA GLU A 199 23.86 -26.83 9.53
C GLU A 199 24.56 -25.57 10.06
N GLY A 200 23.91 -24.86 10.99
CA GLY A 200 24.41 -23.54 11.42
C GLY A 200 24.25 -22.52 10.31
N GLY A 201 25.18 -21.58 10.22
CA GLY A 201 25.24 -20.56 9.18
C GLY A 201 25.58 -19.19 9.75
N PRO A 202 25.85 -18.21 8.91
CA PRO A 202 26.08 -16.87 9.38
C PRO A 202 24.78 -16.30 9.96
N PHE A 203 24.87 -15.75 11.16
CA PHE A 203 23.77 -15.01 11.78
C PHE A 203 22.47 -15.82 12.03
N PRO A 204 22.52 -16.94 12.76
CA PRO A 204 21.39 -17.87 12.92
C PRO A 204 20.31 -17.35 13.89
N ASP A 205 20.67 -16.50 14.85
CA ASP A 205 19.82 -16.07 15.97
C ASP A 205 18.47 -15.47 15.55
N PRO A 206 18.37 -14.60 14.56
CA PRO A 206 17.09 -14.04 14.14
C PRO A 206 16.05 -15.08 13.76
N ILE A 207 16.50 -16.20 13.18
CA ILE A 207 15.62 -17.32 12.79
C ILE A 207 15.39 -18.28 13.96
N LEU A 208 16.44 -18.65 14.66
CA LEU A 208 16.35 -19.66 15.74
C LEU A 208 15.58 -19.16 16.95
N LYS A 209 15.71 -17.87 17.28
CA LYS A 209 15.09 -17.23 18.45
C LYS A 209 13.74 -16.56 18.13
N LEU A 210 13.28 -16.59 16.87
CA LEU A 210 11.98 -16.05 16.52
C LEU A 210 10.87 -16.78 17.29
N THR A 211 9.98 -16.03 17.91
CA THR A 211 8.81 -16.53 18.61
C THR A 211 7.81 -17.11 17.61
N TRP A 212 7.38 -18.36 17.83
CA TRP A 212 6.45 -19.05 16.94
C TRP A 212 5.50 -19.95 17.75
N ASN A 213 4.87 -19.37 18.79
CA ASN A 213 4.10 -20.09 19.80
C ASN A 213 2.63 -20.23 19.42
N TYR A 214 2.36 -20.74 18.22
CA TYR A 214 1.01 -21.02 17.75
C TYR A 214 0.61 -22.47 18.09
N LYS A 215 -0.69 -22.71 18.32
CA LYS A 215 -1.22 -24.07 18.57
C LYS A 215 -0.87 -25.04 17.46
N ASN A 216 -0.94 -24.57 16.22
CA ASN A 216 -0.46 -25.29 15.05
C ASN A 216 0.66 -24.47 14.38
N PRO A 217 1.93 -24.73 14.69
CA PRO A 217 3.06 -23.96 14.14
C PRO A 217 3.14 -24.01 12.61
N GLY A 218 2.70 -25.11 11.98
CA GLY A 218 2.73 -25.27 10.52
C GLY A 218 1.57 -24.60 9.80
N SER A 219 0.55 -24.14 10.53
CA SER A 219 -0.63 -23.46 9.99
C SER A 219 -1.31 -22.62 11.08
N PRO A 220 -0.73 -21.51 11.50
CA PRO A 220 -1.31 -20.63 12.51
C PRO A 220 -2.70 -20.15 12.11
N SER A 221 -3.61 -20.05 13.07
CA SER A 221 -4.93 -19.48 12.80
C SER A 221 -4.85 -17.96 12.63
N ALA A 222 -5.71 -17.40 11.81
CA ALA A 222 -5.82 -15.94 11.67
C ALA A 222 -6.22 -15.27 12.98
N ASP A 223 -6.96 -15.99 13.84
CA ASP A 223 -7.37 -15.51 15.16
C ASP A 223 -6.17 -15.35 16.10
N GLU A 224 -5.27 -16.34 16.18
CA GLU A 224 -4.04 -16.26 16.98
C GLU A 224 -3.12 -15.13 16.47
N ILE A 225 -2.97 -14.99 15.16
CA ILE A 225 -2.19 -13.90 14.56
C ILE A 225 -2.80 -12.53 14.91
N LEU A 226 -4.13 -12.38 14.86
CA LEU A 226 -4.77 -11.12 15.22
C LEU A 226 -4.59 -10.78 16.71
N GLN A 227 -4.59 -11.79 17.59
CA GLN A 227 -4.29 -11.59 19.00
C GLN A 227 -2.84 -11.13 19.22
N GLU A 228 -1.87 -11.72 18.52
CA GLU A 228 -0.46 -11.27 18.54
C GLU A 228 -0.32 -9.83 18.00
N MET A 229 -1.02 -9.52 16.92
CA MET A 229 -1.03 -8.14 16.37
C MET A 229 -1.61 -7.14 17.37
N ASN A 230 -2.66 -7.51 18.11
CA ASN A 230 -3.26 -6.68 19.16
C ASN A 230 -2.30 -6.45 20.34
N GLY A 231 -1.61 -7.49 20.74
CA GLY A 231 -0.61 -7.46 21.81
C GLY A 231 -1.09 -7.96 23.16
N PHE A 232 -0.08 -8.28 24.00
CA PHE A 232 -0.21 -8.88 25.32
C PHE A 232 0.67 -8.17 26.35
N ALA A 233 0.28 -8.25 27.63
CA ALA A 233 1.15 -7.94 28.73
C ALA A 233 2.16 -9.09 28.94
N VAL A 234 3.45 -8.83 28.85
CA VAL A 234 4.53 -9.81 29.11
C VAL A 234 4.76 -9.95 30.61
N GLU A 235 4.57 -8.88 31.35
CA GLU A 235 4.54 -8.82 32.80
C GLU A 235 3.28 -8.09 33.28
N ASN A 236 2.97 -8.12 34.60
CA ASN A 236 1.88 -7.35 35.15
C ASN A 236 2.11 -5.85 34.89
N LEU A 237 1.15 -5.19 34.26
CA LEU A 237 1.18 -3.74 34.15
C LEU A 237 0.53 -3.12 35.37
N VAL A 238 1.19 -2.13 35.98
CA VAL A 238 0.70 -1.45 37.16
C VAL A 238 0.42 0.03 36.88
N ASP A 239 -0.53 0.60 37.63
CA ASP A 239 -0.78 2.03 37.63
C ASP A 239 0.25 2.76 38.54
N ASP A 240 0.13 4.09 38.62
CA ASP A 240 1.04 4.92 39.43
C ASP A 240 0.92 4.64 40.95
N LYS A 241 -0.09 3.89 41.38
CA LYS A 241 -0.31 3.46 42.76
C LYS A 241 0.17 2.05 43.02
N GLY A 242 0.71 1.36 41.99
CA GLY A 242 1.18 -0.02 42.09
C GLY A 242 0.09 -1.09 41.95
N ASN A 243 -1.14 -0.70 41.60
CA ASN A 243 -2.21 -1.68 41.37
C ASN A 243 -2.05 -2.33 40.00
N VAL A 244 -2.26 -3.63 39.92
CA VAL A 244 -2.25 -4.36 38.63
C VAL A 244 -3.46 -3.96 37.80
N VAL A 245 -3.23 -3.33 36.66
CA VAL A 245 -4.26 -2.90 35.70
C VAL A 245 -4.39 -3.85 34.51
N VAL A 246 -3.34 -4.59 34.16
CA VAL A 246 -3.35 -5.69 33.17
C VAL A 246 -2.48 -6.81 33.73
N LYS A 247 -3.00 -8.02 33.77
CA LYS A 247 -2.23 -9.16 34.26
C LYS A 247 -1.30 -9.71 33.16
N LYS A 248 -0.19 -10.29 33.57
CA LYS A 248 0.69 -11.05 32.67
C LYS A 248 -0.11 -12.05 31.84
N GLY A 249 0.11 -12.07 30.54
CA GLY A 249 -0.58 -12.93 29.58
C GLY A 249 -1.92 -12.41 29.07
N ASP A 250 -2.49 -11.36 29.68
CA ASP A 250 -3.74 -10.77 29.18
C ASP A 250 -3.49 -9.91 27.93
N ARG A 251 -4.48 -9.88 27.04
CA ARG A 251 -4.48 -9.02 25.87
C ARG A 251 -4.60 -7.55 26.28
N LEU A 252 -3.93 -6.68 25.52
CA LEU A 252 -4.03 -5.24 25.73
C LEU A 252 -5.35 -4.71 25.17
N SER A 253 -5.93 -3.73 25.88
CA SER A 253 -7.20 -3.08 25.48
C SER A 253 -7.00 -1.92 24.53
N THR A 254 -5.79 -1.35 24.48
CA THR A 254 -5.45 -0.20 23.62
C THR A 254 -3.93 -0.12 23.43
N PHE A 255 -3.50 0.46 22.32
CA PHE A 255 -2.07 0.76 22.08
C PHE A 255 -1.46 1.71 23.14
N GLY A 256 -2.29 2.48 23.84
CA GLY A 256 -1.82 3.34 24.95
C GLY A 256 -1.22 2.58 26.12
N GLN A 257 -1.48 1.27 26.23
CA GLN A 257 -0.88 0.40 27.25
C GLN A 257 0.51 -0.13 26.89
N LEU A 258 0.96 0.09 25.65
CA LEU A 258 2.31 -0.34 25.21
C LEU A 258 3.41 0.37 25.99
N LYS A 259 4.48 -0.34 26.28
CA LYS A 259 5.65 0.11 27.04
C LYS A 259 6.93 -0.07 26.23
N ASP A 260 7.96 0.69 26.61
CA ASP A 260 9.32 0.65 26.04
C ASP A 260 10.34 -0.05 26.95
N ASP A 261 9.86 -0.68 28.00
CA ASP A 261 10.64 -1.41 28.99
C ASP A 261 10.69 -2.94 28.79
N GLY A 262 9.95 -3.44 27.77
CA GLY A 262 9.85 -4.88 27.47
C GLY A 262 8.71 -5.59 28.20
N THR A 263 7.87 -4.90 28.96
CA THR A 263 6.74 -5.49 29.71
C THR A 263 5.51 -5.73 28.84
N THR A 264 5.53 -5.30 27.56
CA THR A 264 4.46 -5.54 26.58
C THR A 264 5.02 -6.09 25.28
N SER A 265 4.19 -6.88 24.58
CA SER A 265 4.43 -7.35 23.21
C SER A 265 3.27 -6.94 22.31
N CYS A 266 3.54 -6.57 21.05
CA CYS A 266 2.52 -6.20 20.08
C CYS A 266 3.05 -6.31 18.65
N GLY A 267 2.54 -7.26 17.88
CA GLY A 267 2.98 -7.46 16.50
C GLY A 267 2.66 -6.29 15.57
N MET A 268 1.62 -5.50 15.88
CA MET A 268 1.28 -4.31 15.09
C MET A 268 0.50 -3.29 15.94
N TRP A 269 1.17 -2.28 16.42
CA TRP A 269 0.60 -1.28 17.35
C TRP A 269 -0.69 -0.61 16.86
N ILE A 270 -0.89 -0.44 15.55
CA ILE A 270 -2.13 0.12 14.98
C ILE A 270 -3.33 -0.81 15.14
N TYR A 271 -3.12 -2.06 15.51
CA TYR A 271 -4.13 -3.04 15.88
C TYR A 271 -4.35 -3.13 17.39
N GLY A 272 -3.60 -2.39 18.20
CA GLY A 272 -3.78 -2.36 19.65
C GLY A 272 -5.19 -1.89 20.04
N GLY A 273 -5.97 -2.77 20.67
CA GLY A 273 -7.36 -2.57 21.01
C GLY A 273 -8.37 -3.15 20.00
N VAL A 274 -7.92 -3.80 18.94
CA VAL A 274 -8.79 -4.51 17.98
C VAL A 274 -9.28 -5.83 18.56
N TYR A 275 -8.46 -6.50 19.35
CA TYR A 275 -8.82 -7.75 20.03
C TYR A 275 -8.59 -7.66 21.55
N PRO A 276 -9.27 -6.74 22.26
CA PRO A 276 -9.15 -6.62 23.71
C PRO A 276 -9.63 -7.91 24.42
N PRO A 277 -9.50 -7.99 25.76
CA PRO A 277 -10.02 -9.13 26.54
C PRO A 277 -11.51 -9.43 26.27
N SER A 278 -12.32 -8.42 25.95
CA SER A 278 -13.73 -8.57 25.63
C SER A 278 -14.04 -9.26 24.31
N GLY A 279 -13.03 -9.50 23.45
CA GLY A 279 -13.18 -10.24 22.19
C GLY A 279 -12.78 -9.48 20.93
N ASN A 280 -12.95 -10.14 19.79
CA ASN A 280 -12.57 -9.63 18.47
C ASN A 280 -13.55 -8.54 17.98
N ARG A 281 -13.19 -7.27 18.12
CA ARG A 281 -13.99 -6.13 17.66
C ARG A 281 -14.09 -6.04 16.13
N SER A 282 -13.16 -6.61 15.39
CA SER A 282 -13.25 -6.62 13.92
C SER A 282 -14.38 -7.53 13.42
N ALA A 283 -14.78 -8.52 14.22
CA ALA A 283 -15.91 -9.43 13.94
C ALA A 283 -17.27 -8.80 14.29
N ALA A 284 -17.32 -7.59 14.83
CA ALA A 284 -18.57 -6.93 15.15
C ALA A 284 -19.44 -6.78 13.90
N VAL A 285 -20.70 -7.22 14.02
CA VAL A 285 -21.76 -7.11 13.03
C VAL A 285 -22.88 -6.25 13.56
N GLY A 286 -23.77 -5.82 12.69
CA GLY A 286 -24.86 -4.93 13.03
C GLY A 286 -24.58 -3.51 12.53
N THR A 287 -25.62 -2.74 12.39
CA THR A 287 -25.59 -1.40 11.84
C THR A 287 -26.01 -0.35 12.86
N GLU A 288 -26.35 -0.78 14.06
CA GLU A 288 -26.81 0.14 15.08
C GLU A 288 -25.65 0.94 15.64
N ASP A 289 -25.76 2.23 15.47
CA ASP A 289 -24.93 3.21 16.11
C ASP A 289 -25.83 4.04 17.04
N PRO A 290 -25.70 3.86 18.37
CA PRO A 290 -26.55 4.57 19.33
C PRO A 290 -26.51 6.10 19.20
N SER A 291 -25.43 6.63 18.63
CA SER A 291 -25.29 8.07 18.39
C SER A 291 -26.12 8.56 17.19
N GLY A 292 -26.46 7.69 16.24
CA GLY A 292 -27.01 8.07 14.94
C GLY A 292 -26.05 8.89 14.05
N LEU A 293 -24.79 9.06 14.46
CA LEU A 293 -23.79 9.92 13.83
C LEU A 293 -22.67 9.15 13.11
N GLY A 294 -22.75 7.82 13.11
CA GLY A 294 -21.77 6.97 12.47
C GLY A 294 -20.50 6.75 13.31
N VAL A 295 -20.58 6.82 14.63
CA VAL A 295 -19.44 6.58 15.54
C VAL A 295 -19.03 5.13 15.56
N PHE A 296 -20.00 4.19 15.61
CA PHE A 296 -19.78 2.73 15.68
C PHE A 296 -18.77 2.32 16.77
N PRO A 297 -19.04 2.60 18.05
CA PRO A 297 -18.07 2.44 19.14
C PRO A 297 -17.59 1.00 19.34
N ASN A 298 -18.37 0.01 18.90
CA ASN A 298 -18.06 -1.41 19.04
C ASN A 298 -17.25 -1.99 17.86
N TYR A 299 -17.01 -1.20 16.81
CA TYR A 299 -16.23 -1.64 15.65
C TYR A 299 -14.73 -1.47 15.89
N ALA A 300 -13.95 -2.17 15.09
CA ALA A 300 -12.51 -2.01 15.06
C ALA A 300 -12.10 -0.97 14.02
N PHE A 301 -11.21 -0.08 14.42
CA PHE A 301 -10.57 0.87 13.55
C PHE A 301 -9.06 0.81 13.75
N SER A 302 -8.31 0.77 12.66
CA SER A 302 -6.88 0.92 12.76
C SER A 302 -6.58 2.35 13.22
N TRP A 303 -5.72 2.47 14.21
CA TRP A 303 -5.11 3.75 14.53
C TRP A 303 -5.91 5.02 14.11
N PRO A 304 -5.87 6.08 14.86
CA PRO A 304 -5.42 6.22 16.23
C PRO A 304 -6.52 5.84 17.24
N ALA A 305 -6.09 5.18 18.31
CA ALA A 305 -6.92 4.85 19.45
C ALA A 305 -8.22 4.08 19.12
N ASN A 306 -8.21 3.30 18.04
CA ASN A 306 -9.33 2.47 17.61
C ASN A 306 -10.66 3.26 17.50
N ARG A 307 -10.62 4.45 16.94
CA ARG A 307 -11.80 5.31 16.73
C ARG A 307 -11.98 5.67 15.26
N ARG A 308 -13.26 5.84 14.86
CA ARG A 308 -13.61 6.28 13.52
C ARG A 308 -13.40 7.78 13.33
N ILE A 309 -13.87 8.58 14.26
CA ILE A 309 -13.85 10.04 14.17
C ILE A 309 -12.58 10.57 14.83
N LEU A 310 -11.74 11.25 14.06
CA LEU A 310 -10.43 11.72 14.51
C LEU A 310 -10.49 13.10 15.17
N TYR A 311 -11.33 13.98 14.68
CA TYR A 311 -11.46 15.37 15.13
C TYR A 311 -12.80 15.58 15.81
N ASN A 312 -13.17 14.68 16.72
CA ASN A 312 -14.53 14.70 17.32
C ASN A 312 -14.81 15.94 18.16
N ARG A 313 -13.80 16.54 18.81
CA ARG A 313 -13.95 17.84 19.51
C ARG A 313 -14.23 19.00 18.56
N ALA A 314 -13.84 18.92 17.28
CA ALA A 314 -14.15 19.97 16.31
C ALA A 314 -15.65 20.10 16.00
N SER A 315 -16.50 19.22 16.53
CA SER A 315 -17.95 19.39 16.56
C SER A 315 -18.42 20.49 17.53
N ALA A 316 -17.52 21.02 18.34
CA ALA A 316 -17.75 22.13 19.29
C ALA A 316 -16.79 23.29 18.97
N ASP A 317 -17.18 24.49 19.45
CA ASP A 317 -16.35 25.69 19.39
C ASP A 317 -15.22 25.68 20.46
N ALA A 318 -14.43 26.73 20.51
CA ALA A 318 -13.32 26.86 21.43
C ALA A 318 -13.74 26.90 22.91
N SER A 319 -15.03 27.19 23.22
CA SER A 319 -15.58 27.10 24.56
C SER A 319 -16.11 25.72 24.91
N GLY A 320 -16.12 24.79 23.95
CA GLY A 320 -16.70 23.47 24.11
C GLY A 320 -18.21 23.40 23.84
N LYS A 321 -18.82 24.47 23.32
CA LYS A 321 -20.23 24.50 22.94
C LYS A 321 -20.42 23.91 21.56
N PRO A 322 -21.35 22.97 21.34
CA PRO A 322 -21.60 22.38 20.04
C PRO A 322 -21.99 23.39 18.97
N TRP A 323 -21.43 23.27 17.77
CA TRP A 323 -21.87 24.03 16.60
C TRP A 323 -23.28 23.65 16.15
N SER A 324 -23.71 22.42 16.44
CA SER A 324 -25.02 21.90 16.05
C SER A 324 -25.47 20.82 17.02
N GLU A 325 -26.67 20.97 17.56
CA GLU A 325 -27.27 19.96 18.44
C GLU A 325 -27.50 18.61 17.73
N LYS A 326 -27.77 18.64 16.44
CA LYS A 326 -28.03 17.42 15.64
C LYS A 326 -26.79 16.65 15.21
N LYS A 327 -25.61 17.30 15.23
CA LYS A 327 -24.35 16.72 14.69
C LYS A 327 -23.19 16.82 15.67
N LYS A 328 -23.46 17.00 16.96
CA LYS A 328 -22.43 17.06 17.99
C LYS A 328 -21.89 15.67 18.30
N TYR A 329 -20.58 15.52 18.28
CA TYR A 329 -19.91 14.31 18.76
C TYR A 329 -19.54 14.46 20.23
N LEU A 330 -18.96 15.59 20.61
CA LEU A 330 -18.51 15.93 21.95
C LEU A 330 -18.93 17.37 22.32
N TRP A 331 -19.10 17.61 23.63
CA TRP A 331 -19.26 18.94 24.20
C TRP A 331 -18.68 18.99 25.61
N TRP A 332 -18.32 20.20 26.06
CA TRP A 332 -17.80 20.39 27.38
C TRP A 332 -18.94 20.46 28.38
N ASN A 333 -18.80 19.72 29.50
CA ASN A 333 -19.74 19.77 30.62
C ASN A 333 -19.10 20.54 31.78
N GLU A 334 -19.62 21.74 32.08
CA GLU A 334 -19.12 22.60 33.15
C GLU A 334 -19.26 21.96 34.52
N GLY A 335 -20.32 21.18 34.76
CA GLY A 335 -20.59 20.55 36.05
C GLY A 335 -19.60 19.44 36.39
N THR A 336 -19.19 18.65 35.39
CA THR A 336 -18.23 17.56 35.56
C THR A 336 -16.80 17.97 35.17
N LYS A 337 -16.61 19.18 34.66
CA LYS A 337 -15.32 19.68 34.14
C LYS A 337 -14.68 18.66 33.18
N SER A 338 -15.47 18.16 32.25
CA SER A 338 -15.00 17.14 31.29
C SER A 338 -15.74 17.19 29.97
N TRP A 339 -15.08 16.69 28.93
CA TRP A 339 -15.71 16.40 27.65
C TRP A 339 -16.61 15.17 27.77
N VAL A 340 -17.86 15.36 27.37
CA VAL A 340 -18.88 14.31 27.34
C VAL A 340 -19.49 14.23 25.94
N GLY A 341 -20.14 13.12 25.61
CA GLY A 341 -20.82 13.00 24.32
C GLY A 341 -21.00 11.57 23.82
N HIS A 342 -21.10 11.45 22.50
CA HIS A 342 -21.43 10.20 21.83
C HIS A 342 -20.17 9.40 21.42
N ASP A 343 -18.98 9.99 21.58
CA ASP A 343 -17.71 9.37 21.22
C ASP A 343 -16.69 9.54 22.35
N VAL A 344 -15.62 8.76 22.31
CA VAL A 344 -14.49 8.90 23.23
C VAL A 344 -13.70 10.15 22.83
N PRO A 345 -13.42 11.08 23.75
CA PRO A 345 -12.63 12.25 23.44
C PRO A 345 -11.27 11.91 22.82
N ASP A 346 -10.84 12.71 21.85
CA ASP A 346 -9.55 12.57 21.18
C ASP A 346 -8.36 12.97 22.05
N ILE A 347 -8.63 13.55 23.23
CA ILE A 347 -7.64 13.90 24.28
C ILE A 347 -8.11 13.40 25.64
N GLY A 348 -7.32 13.70 26.68
CA GLY A 348 -7.75 13.50 28.07
C GLY A 348 -9.08 14.18 28.34
N PRO A 349 -10.09 13.49 28.87
CA PRO A 349 -11.46 14.00 28.95
C PRO A 349 -11.58 15.23 29.87
N THR A 350 -10.67 15.43 30.79
CA THR A 350 -10.67 16.57 31.75
C THR A 350 -9.83 17.76 31.27
N LEU A 351 -9.22 17.70 30.10
CA LEU A 351 -8.53 18.86 29.54
C LEU A 351 -9.54 19.92 29.11
N PRO A 352 -9.43 21.18 29.61
CA PRO A 352 -10.39 22.23 29.29
C PRO A 352 -10.51 22.54 27.80
N PRO A 353 -11.63 23.12 27.34
CA PRO A 353 -11.76 23.64 26.00
C PRO A 353 -10.64 24.63 25.65
N ALA A 354 -10.34 24.76 24.35
CA ALA A 354 -9.24 25.56 23.80
C ALA A 354 -7.82 25.15 24.28
N THR A 355 -7.70 24.08 25.05
CA THR A 355 -6.42 23.52 25.46
C THR A 355 -6.19 22.17 24.83
N GLY A 356 -4.94 21.83 24.59
CA GLY A 356 -4.54 20.57 24.00
C GLY A 356 -4.80 20.48 22.47
N PRO A 357 -3.89 19.87 21.77
CA PRO A 357 -3.93 19.73 20.32
C PRO A 357 -4.96 18.68 19.88
N PHE A 358 -5.37 18.74 18.62
CA PHE A 358 -6.10 17.64 17.98
C PHE A 358 -5.18 16.47 17.66
N ILE A 359 -5.78 15.29 17.49
CA ILE A 359 -5.06 14.01 17.46
C ILE A 359 -4.08 13.86 16.28
N MET A 360 -4.37 14.43 15.12
CA MET A 360 -3.52 14.30 13.92
C MET A 360 -2.95 15.64 13.46
N ASN A 361 -3.83 16.59 13.16
CA ASN A 361 -3.47 17.96 12.82
C ASN A 361 -3.81 18.81 14.04
N ALA A 362 -2.80 19.36 14.69
CA ALA A 362 -2.94 20.00 16.00
C ALA A 362 -4.01 21.07 16.05
N GLU A 363 -4.17 21.85 14.97
CA GLU A 363 -5.11 22.95 14.87
C GLU A 363 -6.55 22.51 14.58
N GLY A 364 -6.76 21.26 14.12
CA GLY A 364 -8.08 20.76 13.74
C GLY A 364 -8.71 21.43 12.51
N VAL A 365 -7.93 22.12 11.71
CA VAL A 365 -8.37 22.86 10.50
C VAL A 365 -7.78 22.25 9.22
N GLY A 366 -8.46 22.45 8.10
CA GLY A 366 -7.94 22.13 6.79
C GLY A 366 -6.79 23.05 6.40
N ARG A 367 -5.78 22.53 5.74
CA ARG A 367 -4.65 23.31 5.21
C ARG A 367 -4.68 23.30 3.69
N LEU A 368 -4.42 24.45 3.08
CA LEU A 368 -4.25 24.61 1.64
C LEU A 368 -2.79 24.42 1.21
N PHE A 369 -1.93 23.98 2.11
CA PHE A 369 -0.52 23.77 1.86
C PHE A 369 0.00 22.53 2.59
N ALA A 370 1.10 21.96 2.11
CA ALA A 370 1.79 20.85 2.74
C ALA A 370 3.27 21.21 2.95
N PRO A 371 3.72 21.53 4.17
CA PRO A 371 5.03 22.13 4.41
C PRO A 371 6.23 21.24 4.08
N ALA A 372 6.01 19.96 3.83
CA ALA A 372 7.07 18.98 3.58
C ALA A 372 7.13 18.49 2.12
N LEU A 373 6.44 19.13 1.18
CA LEU A 373 6.54 18.78 -0.23
C LEU A 373 7.91 19.19 -0.80
N VAL A 374 8.49 18.33 -1.64
CA VAL A 374 9.82 18.55 -2.24
C VAL A 374 9.80 19.76 -3.20
N GLU A 375 8.68 19.95 -3.91
CA GLU A 375 8.47 21.09 -4.84
C GLU A 375 8.10 22.39 -4.14
N GLY A 376 7.82 22.38 -2.85
CA GLY A 376 7.41 23.54 -2.08
C GLY A 376 6.07 23.37 -1.38
N PRO A 377 5.71 24.27 -0.45
CA PRO A 377 4.58 24.07 0.46
C PRO A 377 3.20 24.29 -0.18
N PHE A 378 3.13 25.03 -1.29
CA PHE A 378 1.87 25.32 -1.97
C PHE A 378 1.67 24.41 -3.18
N PRO A 379 0.44 23.95 -3.45
CA PRO A 379 0.17 23.17 -4.64
C PRO A 379 0.37 24.05 -5.88
N GLU A 380 1.12 23.54 -6.84
CA GLU A 380 1.36 24.13 -8.14
C GLU A 380 0.98 23.15 -9.23
N TYR A 381 0.55 23.66 -10.39
CA TYR A 381 0.28 22.85 -11.55
C TYR A 381 1.54 22.73 -12.42
N TYR A 382 1.88 21.50 -12.75
CA TYR A 382 2.90 21.19 -13.74
C TYR A 382 2.31 20.26 -14.80
N GLU A 383 2.80 20.39 -16.05
CA GLU A 383 2.49 19.41 -17.07
C GLU A 383 3.07 18.04 -16.69
N PRO A 384 2.45 16.93 -17.17
CA PRO A 384 3.05 15.59 -17.09
C PRO A 384 4.47 15.61 -17.65
N TYR A 385 5.32 14.68 -17.19
CA TYR A 385 6.72 14.66 -17.63
C TYR A 385 6.86 14.48 -19.14
N GLU A 386 5.93 13.79 -19.79
CA GLU A 386 5.73 13.78 -21.24
C GLU A 386 4.46 14.59 -21.57
N SER A 387 4.63 15.76 -22.15
CA SER A 387 3.53 16.64 -22.53
C SER A 387 3.71 17.15 -23.97
N PRO A 388 2.61 17.30 -24.75
CA PRO A 388 2.66 17.90 -26.09
C PRO A 388 2.74 19.41 -26.06
N ILE A 389 2.63 20.04 -24.90
CA ILE A 389 2.66 21.49 -24.70
C ILE A 389 3.61 21.85 -23.56
N ALA A 390 4.11 23.09 -23.56
CA ALA A 390 4.81 23.67 -22.44
C ALA A 390 3.80 24.20 -21.39
N ASN A 391 4.19 24.21 -20.13
CA ASN A 391 3.40 24.82 -19.08
C ASN A 391 3.41 26.35 -19.22
N VAL A 392 2.25 26.93 -19.55
CA VAL A 392 2.13 28.39 -19.74
C VAL A 392 2.25 29.19 -18.43
N LEU A 393 1.98 28.54 -17.29
CA LEU A 393 2.10 29.19 -15.98
C LEU A 393 3.56 29.19 -15.46
N HIS A 394 4.36 28.24 -15.90
CA HIS A 394 5.77 28.06 -15.50
C HIS A 394 6.66 27.79 -16.71
N PRO A 395 6.90 28.77 -17.58
CA PRO A 395 7.67 28.55 -18.81
C PRO A 395 9.11 28.06 -18.58
N ALA A 396 9.69 28.39 -17.43
CA ALA A 396 11.03 27.95 -17.06
C ALA A 396 11.04 26.48 -16.55
N ASN A 397 9.90 25.98 -16.08
CA ASN A 397 9.71 24.61 -15.57
C ASN A 397 8.47 23.99 -16.25
N PRO A 398 8.58 23.57 -17.51
CA PRO A 398 7.44 23.10 -18.28
C PRO A 398 6.82 21.80 -17.72
N THR A 399 7.61 21.03 -16.98
CA THR A 399 7.15 19.82 -16.26
C THR A 399 7.57 19.92 -14.79
N ASN A 400 7.03 19.04 -13.93
CA ASN A 400 7.41 19.03 -12.51
C ASN A 400 8.95 18.87 -12.37
N PRO A 401 9.66 19.87 -11.81
CA PRO A 401 11.12 19.91 -11.79
C PRO A 401 11.74 18.89 -10.82
N VAL A 402 10.97 18.35 -9.88
CA VAL A 402 11.45 17.45 -8.83
C VAL A 402 10.95 16.02 -8.98
N VAL A 403 10.21 15.72 -10.04
CA VAL A 403 9.75 14.37 -10.34
C VAL A 403 10.94 13.41 -10.45
N LYS A 404 10.78 12.22 -9.94
CA LYS A 404 11.85 11.23 -9.97
C LYS A 404 11.85 10.45 -11.28
N VAL A 405 12.93 10.64 -12.04
CA VAL A 405 13.21 9.92 -13.29
C VAL A 405 14.42 9.01 -13.08
N TYR A 406 14.31 7.80 -13.59
CA TYR A 406 15.42 6.85 -13.63
C TYR A 406 16.11 6.92 -14.99
N LYS A 407 17.40 6.59 -15.01
CA LYS A 407 18.21 6.65 -16.23
C LYS A 407 18.66 5.23 -16.59
N SER A 408 18.05 4.66 -17.62
CA SER A 408 18.48 3.43 -18.25
C SER A 408 18.05 3.43 -19.72
N ASP A 409 18.55 2.48 -20.49
CA ASP A 409 18.19 2.33 -21.91
C ASP A 409 16.68 2.06 -22.12
N HIS A 410 15.98 1.64 -21.07
CA HIS A 410 14.54 1.39 -21.07
C HIS A 410 13.71 2.53 -20.47
N ASP A 411 14.34 3.59 -19.95
CA ASP A 411 13.65 4.77 -19.37
C ASP A 411 13.52 5.90 -20.38
N VAL A 412 13.43 5.60 -21.66
CA VAL A 412 13.34 6.57 -22.75
C VAL A 412 12.04 7.35 -22.69
N LEU A 413 12.12 8.66 -22.81
CA LEU A 413 10.98 9.57 -22.83
C LEU A 413 10.59 9.93 -24.27
N GLY A 414 9.29 10.06 -24.51
CA GLY A 414 8.73 10.46 -25.78
C GLY A 414 8.78 11.97 -25.98
N THR A 415 8.89 12.39 -27.24
CA THR A 415 8.81 13.80 -27.63
C THR A 415 7.59 14.03 -28.52
N PRO A 416 6.96 15.24 -28.48
CA PRO A 416 5.71 15.51 -29.19
C PRO A 416 5.81 15.41 -30.73
N ASP A 417 6.99 15.59 -31.30
CA ASP A 417 7.25 15.45 -32.74
C ASP A 417 7.07 13.99 -33.21
N LYS A 418 7.39 13.02 -32.37
CA LYS A 418 7.25 11.58 -32.68
C LYS A 418 5.98 10.97 -32.12
N PHE A 419 5.55 11.44 -30.97
CA PHE A 419 4.41 10.92 -30.21
C PHE A 419 3.47 12.06 -29.86
N PRO A 420 2.62 12.52 -30.79
CA PRO A 420 1.88 13.79 -30.64
C PRO A 420 0.62 13.70 -29.77
N TYR A 421 0.19 12.52 -29.34
CA TYR A 421 -1.07 12.33 -28.63
C TYR A 421 -0.83 11.98 -27.16
N VAL A 422 -1.72 12.48 -26.30
CA VAL A 422 -1.68 12.16 -24.87
C VAL A 422 -2.46 10.87 -24.62
N ALA A 423 -1.81 9.88 -24.04
CA ALA A 423 -2.47 8.66 -23.59
C ALA A 423 -2.82 8.72 -22.09
N LEU A 424 -4.00 8.20 -21.76
CA LEU A 424 -4.50 8.02 -20.40
C LEU A 424 -4.76 6.54 -20.15
N THR A 425 -4.41 6.05 -18.96
CA THR A 425 -4.84 4.72 -18.54
C THR A 425 -6.02 4.82 -17.59
N TYR A 426 -6.99 3.92 -17.71
CA TYR A 426 -8.14 3.85 -16.81
C TYR A 426 -8.65 2.42 -16.64
N ARG A 427 -9.55 2.23 -15.67
CA ARG A 427 -10.22 0.96 -15.39
C ARG A 427 -11.60 0.94 -16.00
N VAL A 428 -12.02 -0.24 -16.44
CA VAL A 428 -13.40 -0.49 -16.87
C VAL A 428 -14.20 -1.09 -15.71
N THR A 429 -15.48 -0.81 -15.66
CA THR A 429 -16.37 -1.25 -14.56
C THR A 429 -16.61 -2.76 -14.56
N GLU A 430 -16.51 -3.40 -15.73
CA GLU A 430 -16.74 -4.83 -15.94
C GLU A 430 -15.59 -5.70 -15.43
N HIS A 431 -14.44 -5.09 -15.16
CA HIS A 431 -13.26 -5.80 -14.68
C HIS A 431 -12.68 -5.22 -13.38
N TYR A 432 -12.43 -6.10 -12.43
CA TYR A 432 -11.64 -5.78 -11.24
C TYR A 432 -10.17 -6.14 -11.50
N HIS A 433 -9.39 -5.15 -11.95
CA HIS A 433 -7.97 -5.26 -12.29
C HIS A 433 -7.68 -6.42 -13.25
N PHE A 434 -6.61 -7.18 -13.02
CA PHE A 434 -6.28 -8.38 -13.78
C PHE A 434 -7.14 -9.59 -13.37
N TYR A 435 -7.58 -9.64 -12.12
CA TYR A 435 -8.23 -10.80 -11.50
C TYR A 435 -9.45 -11.32 -12.29
N THR A 436 -10.39 -10.47 -12.60
CA THR A 436 -11.64 -10.89 -13.26
C THR A 436 -11.48 -11.24 -14.73
N LYS A 437 -10.31 -10.96 -15.33
CA LYS A 437 -9.98 -11.42 -16.68
C LYS A 437 -9.76 -12.93 -16.78
N PHE A 438 -9.57 -13.59 -15.64
CA PHE A 438 -9.51 -15.04 -15.52
C PHE A 438 -10.88 -15.68 -15.21
N LEU A 439 -11.92 -14.89 -14.94
CA LEU A 439 -13.26 -15.37 -14.60
C LEU A 439 -14.18 -15.37 -15.81
N LYS A 440 -14.89 -16.50 -16.03
CA LYS A 440 -15.75 -16.70 -17.22
C LYS A 440 -16.81 -15.62 -17.40
N GLY A 441 -17.50 -15.21 -16.33
CA GLY A 441 -18.56 -14.19 -16.38
C GLY A 441 -18.08 -12.84 -16.91
N PRO A 442 -17.17 -12.16 -16.17
CA PRO A 442 -16.61 -10.88 -16.61
C PRO A 442 -15.89 -10.93 -17.96
N ALA A 443 -15.14 -12.02 -18.23
CA ALA A 443 -14.43 -12.19 -19.51
C ALA A 443 -15.39 -12.32 -20.70
N ARG A 444 -16.57 -12.94 -20.52
CA ARG A 444 -17.62 -12.96 -21.56
C ARG A 444 -18.30 -11.61 -21.75
N ALA A 445 -18.53 -10.89 -20.67
CA ALA A 445 -19.18 -9.58 -20.71
C ALA A 445 -18.27 -8.53 -21.37
N PHE A 446 -16.96 -8.60 -21.14
CA PHE A 446 -16.00 -7.64 -21.67
C PHE A 446 -14.67 -8.32 -22.07
N PRO A 447 -14.64 -9.01 -23.25
CA PRO A 447 -13.52 -9.88 -23.63
C PRO A 447 -12.32 -9.15 -24.21
N HIS A 448 -12.50 -7.96 -24.80
CA HIS A 448 -11.47 -7.31 -25.61
C HIS A 448 -10.98 -5.99 -25.03
N MET A 449 -9.68 -5.79 -25.14
CA MET A 449 -9.05 -4.50 -24.95
C MET A 449 -9.35 -3.59 -26.16
N PHE A 450 -9.42 -2.30 -25.92
CA PHE A 450 -9.67 -1.30 -26.96
C PHE A 450 -8.81 -0.05 -26.72
N ILE A 451 -8.74 0.79 -27.78
CA ILE A 451 -8.17 2.13 -27.72
C ILE A 451 -9.31 3.11 -27.96
N GLU A 452 -9.68 3.84 -26.92
CA GLU A 452 -10.71 4.88 -27.02
C GLU A 452 -10.10 6.15 -27.61
N MET A 453 -10.70 6.68 -28.67
CA MET A 453 -10.18 7.87 -29.35
C MET A 453 -11.30 8.81 -29.82
N PRO A 454 -11.01 10.14 -29.94
CA PRO A 454 -11.96 11.10 -30.46
C PRO A 454 -12.30 10.84 -31.93
N VAL A 455 -13.53 11.22 -32.31
CA VAL A 455 -14.01 11.11 -33.70
C VAL A 455 -13.11 11.89 -34.66
N GLU A 456 -12.63 13.05 -34.25
CA GLU A 456 -11.76 13.94 -35.02
C GLU A 456 -10.43 13.28 -35.36
N LEU A 457 -9.76 12.69 -34.34
CA LEU A 457 -8.52 11.96 -34.54
C LEU A 457 -8.72 10.73 -35.44
N ALA A 458 -9.80 9.98 -35.21
CA ALA A 458 -10.11 8.80 -36.00
C ALA A 458 -10.30 9.16 -37.48
N LYS A 459 -11.01 10.27 -37.76
CA LYS A 459 -11.20 10.80 -39.13
C LYS A 459 -9.86 11.22 -39.75
N GLU A 460 -9.04 11.95 -39.01
CA GLU A 460 -7.72 12.40 -39.48
C GLU A 460 -6.81 11.21 -39.87
N LYS A 461 -6.89 10.13 -39.11
CA LYS A 461 -6.07 8.92 -39.31
C LYS A 461 -6.70 7.87 -40.24
N GLY A 462 -7.92 8.12 -40.74
CA GLY A 462 -8.65 7.14 -41.57
C GLY A 462 -9.03 5.86 -40.80
N ILE A 463 -9.26 5.97 -39.48
CA ILE A 463 -9.59 4.86 -38.58
C ILE A 463 -11.12 4.82 -38.40
N ALA A 464 -11.73 3.67 -38.65
CA ALA A 464 -13.11 3.40 -38.33
C ALA A 464 -13.26 2.73 -36.96
N ASN A 465 -14.46 2.84 -36.36
CA ASN A 465 -14.76 2.11 -35.14
C ASN A 465 -14.65 0.61 -35.38
N GLY A 466 -13.90 -0.11 -34.52
CA GLY A 466 -13.62 -1.53 -34.67
C GLY A 466 -12.36 -1.86 -35.49
N ASP A 467 -11.74 -0.89 -36.16
CA ASP A 467 -10.46 -1.12 -36.82
C ASP A 467 -9.38 -1.54 -35.84
N ARG A 468 -8.46 -2.39 -36.28
CA ARG A 468 -7.25 -2.69 -35.53
C ARG A 468 -6.28 -1.51 -35.63
N VAL A 469 -5.83 -1.01 -34.49
CA VAL A 469 -4.88 0.09 -34.40
C VAL A 469 -3.66 -0.30 -33.60
N ARG A 470 -2.51 0.27 -34.00
CA ARG A 470 -1.27 0.20 -33.24
C ARG A 470 -1.09 1.50 -32.48
N VAL A 471 -0.84 1.39 -31.18
CA VAL A 471 -0.41 2.50 -30.32
C VAL A 471 1.03 2.27 -29.96
N SER A 472 1.87 3.28 -30.15
CA SER A 472 3.30 3.24 -29.84
C SER A 472 3.72 4.41 -28.98
N SER A 473 4.69 4.19 -28.09
CA SER A 473 5.42 5.22 -27.35
C SER A 473 6.91 5.04 -27.59
N ALA A 474 7.74 5.86 -26.97
CA ALA A 474 9.19 5.71 -27.04
C ALA A 474 9.70 4.35 -26.47
N ARG A 475 8.87 3.63 -25.71
CA ARG A 475 9.24 2.42 -24.96
C ARG A 475 8.71 1.12 -25.57
N GLY A 476 7.68 1.20 -26.38
CA GLY A 476 7.09 0.02 -26.99
C GLY A 476 5.81 0.30 -27.74
N SER A 477 5.11 -0.77 -28.13
CA SER A 477 3.84 -0.68 -28.85
C SER A 477 2.90 -1.82 -28.45
N LEU A 478 1.60 -1.59 -28.66
CA LEU A 478 0.56 -2.61 -28.57
C LEU A 478 -0.49 -2.41 -29.66
N GLU A 479 -1.26 -3.45 -29.91
CA GLU A 479 -2.39 -3.39 -30.84
C GLU A 479 -3.69 -3.76 -30.13
N ALA A 480 -4.76 -3.03 -30.48
CA ALA A 480 -6.11 -3.29 -29.99
C ALA A 480 -7.14 -2.74 -30.98
N MET A 481 -8.42 -2.97 -30.72
CA MET A 481 -9.49 -2.40 -31.53
C MET A 481 -9.71 -0.92 -31.21
N ALA A 482 -9.96 -0.10 -32.21
CA ALA A 482 -10.36 1.28 -32.04
C ALA A 482 -11.80 1.38 -31.51
N MET A 483 -12.00 2.13 -30.45
CA MET A 483 -13.32 2.58 -29.99
C MET A 483 -13.44 4.07 -30.25
N VAL A 484 -14.06 4.42 -31.36
CA VAL A 484 -14.27 5.81 -31.75
C VAL A 484 -15.47 6.38 -31.02
N THR A 485 -15.25 7.43 -30.23
CA THR A 485 -16.25 7.96 -29.30
C THR A 485 -16.32 9.48 -29.29
N ARG A 486 -17.50 10.02 -28.96
CA ARG A 486 -17.69 11.46 -28.68
C ARG A 486 -17.38 11.82 -27.22
N ARG A 487 -17.11 10.85 -26.37
CA ARG A 487 -16.76 11.05 -24.95
C ARG A 487 -15.37 11.66 -24.79
N MET A 488 -14.42 11.23 -25.62
CA MET A 488 -13.10 11.82 -25.71
C MET A 488 -13.17 13.03 -26.63
N LYS A 489 -12.91 14.21 -26.09
CA LYS A 489 -12.94 15.46 -26.87
C LYS A 489 -11.53 16.00 -27.07
N PRO A 490 -11.25 16.60 -28.24
CA PRO A 490 -10.02 17.38 -28.41
C PRO A 490 -9.98 18.52 -27.40
N LEU A 491 -8.79 18.83 -26.90
CA LEU A 491 -8.51 20.00 -26.07
C LEU A 491 -7.85 21.06 -26.91
N THR A 492 -8.11 22.34 -26.58
CA THR A 492 -7.35 23.46 -27.13
C THR A 492 -6.44 24.01 -26.04
N CYS A 493 -5.14 23.84 -26.22
CA CYS A 493 -4.12 24.28 -25.29
C CYS A 493 -3.12 25.18 -26.02
N ASP A 494 -2.99 26.43 -25.59
CA ASP A 494 -2.11 27.42 -26.21
C ASP A 494 -2.30 27.52 -27.75
N GLY A 495 -3.57 27.58 -28.20
CA GLY A 495 -3.95 27.65 -29.61
C GLY A 495 -3.73 26.35 -30.41
N LYS A 496 -3.24 25.28 -29.80
CA LYS A 496 -3.01 23.97 -30.44
C LYS A 496 -4.11 22.98 -30.08
N THR A 497 -4.49 22.16 -31.03
CA THR A 497 -5.38 21.01 -30.77
C THR A 497 -4.57 19.86 -30.18
N VAL A 498 -4.95 19.40 -29.00
CA VAL A 498 -4.36 18.25 -28.31
C VAL A 498 -5.38 17.11 -28.28
N TYR A 499 -5.04 16.01 -28.91
CA TYR A 499 -5.85 14.78 -28.85
C TYR A 499 -5.45 13.90 -27.67
N GLN A 500 -6.47 13.33 -27.03
CA GLN A 500 -6.31 12.34 -25.98
C GLN A 500 -6.81 10.97 -26.44
N VAL A 501 -6.13 9.91 -26.02
CA VAL A 501 -6.57 8.53 -26.21
C VAL A 501 -6.62 7.80 -24.88
N GLY A 502 -7.65 6.98 -24.70
CA GLY A 502 -7.86 6.22 -23.47
C GLY A 502 -7.53 4.75 -23.67
N ILE A 503 -6.78 4.17 -22.74
CA ILE A 503 -6.35 2.77 -22.84
C ILE A 503 -6.69 2.06 -21.54
N PRO A 504 -7.57 1.04 -21.54
CA PRO A 504 -7.88 0.27 -20.34
C PRO A 504 -6.65 -0.48 -19.81
N ILE A 505 -6.41 -0.36 -18.50
CA ILE A 505 -5.28 -0.99 -17.82
C ILE A 505 -5.59 -2.44 -17.42
N HIS A 506 -4.53 -3.21 -17.11
CA HIS A 506 -4.57 -4.58 -16.59
C HIS A 506 -4.98 -5.67 -17.58
N TRP A 507 -4.99 -5.43 -18.87
CA TRP A 507 -4.93 -6.51 -19.87
C TRP A 507 -3.49 -7.04 -19.96
N GLY A 508 -3.40 -8.29 -20.34
CA GLY A 508 -2.14 -8.98 -20.55
C GLY A 508 -2.32 -10.18 -21.49
N PHE A 509 -1.29 -10.97 -21.64
CA PHE A 509 -1.29 -12.15 -22.52
C PHE A 509 -1.82 -13.42 -21.82
N GLN A 510 -2.09 -13.35 -20.50
CA GLN A 510 -2.70 -14.44 -19.73
C GLN A 510 -4.19 -14.15 -19.46
N GLY A 511 -4.93 -15.20 -19.07
CA GLY A 511 -6.35 -15.11 -18.74
C GLY A 511 -7.28 -15.52 -19.89
N LEU A 512 -8.59 -15.40 -19.63
CA LEU A 512 -9.65 -15.66 -20.60
C LEU A 512 -9.91 -14.42 -21.48
N ALA A 513 -9.85 -13.23 -20.89
CA ALA A 513 -9.84 -11.95 -21.60
C ALA A 513 -8.39 -11.48 -21.77
N LYS A 514 -7.86 -11.58 -22.97
CA LYS A 514 -6.48 -11.25 -23.32
C LYS A 514 -6.37 -9.93 -24.05
N GLY A 515 -5.21 -9.27 -23.96
CA GLY A 515 -4.89 -8.03 -24.66
C GLY A 515 -3.43 -7.63 -24.51
N GLY A 516 -3.10 -6.44 -25.00
CA GLY A 516 -1.75 -5.88 -24.87
C GLY A 516 -1.48 -5.37 -23.45
N LEU A 517 -0.22 -5.43 -23.03
CA LEU A 517 0.24 -4.79 -21.79
C LEU A 517 0.36 -3.27 -22.02
N VAL A 518 -0.59 -2.49 -21.50
CA VAL A 518 -0.51 -1.02 -21.65
C VAL A 518 0.76 -0.44 -21.03
N ASN A 519 1.29 -1.10 -20.02
CA ASN A 519 2.53 -0.67 -19.35
C ASN A 519 3.81 -0.87 -20.18
N LEU A 520 3.73 -1.45 -21.39
CA LEU A 520 4.79 -1.31 -22.40
C LEU A 520 4.94 0.13 -22.90
N LEU A 521 3.88 0.95 -22.75
CA LEU A 521 3.85 2.32 -23.24
C LEU A 521 4.19 3.35 -22.15
N THR A 522 3.95 3.03 -20.88
CA THR A 522 4.02 4.00 -19.77
C THR A 522 5.46 4.30 -19.34
N PRO A 523 5.78 5.57 -18.97
CA PRO A 523 7.10 5.95 -18.50
C PRO A 523 7.36 5.46 -17.07
N PHE A 524 8.62 5.24 -16.73
CA PHE A 524 9.05 4.92 -15.37
C PHE A 524 9.40 6.22 -14.63
N VAL A 525 8.37 7.00 -14.36
CA VAL A 525 8.42 8.32 -13.73
C VAL A 525 7.54 8.32 -12.48
N TRP A 526 8.00 8.97 -11.41
CA TRP A 526 7.40 8.84 -10.08
C TRP A 526 7.26 10.19 -9.39
N ASP A 527 6.13 10.37 -8.70
CA ASP A 527 5.93 11.49 -7.81
C ASP A 527 7.04 11.55 -6.75
N PRO A 528 7.65 12.71 -6.49
CA PRO A 528 8.79 12.82 -5.57
C PRO A 528 8.42 12.61 -4.09
N ASN A 529 7.18 12.87 -3.71
CA ASN A 529 6.71 12.82 -2.32
C ASN A 529 6.10 11.47 -1.96
N ALA A 530 5.11 11.03 -2.74
CA ALA A 530 4.37 9.80 -2.49
C ALA A 530 4.97 8.58 -3.18
N LEU A 531 5.92 8.77 -4.10
CA LEU A 531 6.54 7.73 -4.92
C LEU A 531 5.50 6.91 -5.69
N THR A 532 4.41 7.55 -6.14
CA THR A 532 3.42 6.95 -7.01
C THR A 532 3.81 7.14 -8.47
N PRO A 533 3.52 6.16 -9.35
CA PRO A 533 3.90 6.26 -10.76
C PRO A 533 2.98 7.18 -11.55
N GLU A 534 3.53 7.87 -12.54
CA GLU A 534 2.77 8.68 -13.49
C GLU A 534 2.37 7.84 -14.71
N PHE A 535 1.16 7.26 -14.70
CA PHE A 535 0.64 6.55 -15.88
C PHE A 535 -0.51 7.29 -16.59
N LYS A 536 -0.77 8.54 -16.21
CA LYS A 536 -1.95 9.31 -16.61
C LYS A 536 -1.60 10.52 -17.46
N GLY A 537 -0.71 10.46 -18.28
CA GLY A 537 -0.30 11.52 -19.18
C GLY A 537 1.08 11.16 -19.70
N PHE A 538 1.07 10.48 -20.83
CA PHE A 538 2.30 10.09 -21.53
C PHE A 538 2.04 10.16 -23.04
N LEU A 539 3.10 10.28 -23.80
CA LEU A 539 3.01 10.52 -25.24
C LEU A 539 2.99 9.24 -26.03
N VAL A 540 2.06 9.19 -27.01
CA VAL A 540 1.90 8.08 -27.95
C VAL A 540 1.65 8.56 -29.37
N ASN A 541 1.90 7.68 -30.34
CA ASN A 541 1.36 7.76 -31.69
C ASN A 541 0.30 6.67 -31.88
N VAL A 542 -0.66 6.92 -32.75
CA VAL A 542 -1.74 6.00 -33.10
C VAL A 542 -1.82 5.86 -34.62
N GLU A 543 -1.82 4.64 -35.12
CA GLU A 543 -1.87 4.34 -36.53
C GLU A 543 -2.82 3.16 -36.78
N LYS A 544 -3.43 3.12 -37.99
CA LYS A 544 -4.13 1.93 -38.42
C LYS A 544 -3.13 0.79 -38.59
N ALA A 545 -3.40 -0.36 -37.97
CA ALA A 545 -2.51 -1.50 -38.11
C ALA A 545 -2.59 -2.06 -39.53
N THR A 546 -1.44 -2.17 -40.19
CA THR A 546 -1.35 -2.76 -41.52
C THR A 546 -1.07 -4.26 -41.38
N GLY A 547 -2.02 -5.12 -41.76
CA GLY A 547 -1.81 -6.54 -42.01
C GLY A 547 -2.22 -7.50 -40.90
N GLY A 548 -3.05 -8.49 -41.29
CA GLY A 548 -3.23 -9.78 -40.62
C GLY A 548 -4.37 -9.84 -39.61
N ALA A 549 -5.47 -10.44 -40.00
CA ALA A 549 -6.35 -11.13 -39.07
C ALA A 549 -5.52 -12.17 -38.29
N ALA A 550 -5.51 -12.09 -36.96
CA ALA A 550 -4.99 -13.14 -36.10
C ALA A 550 -6.09 -14.13 -35.76
#